data_1e7247be7837d04273f49eec7550daff
#
_entry.id   1e7247be7837d04273f49eec7550daff
#
_cell.length_a   1.000
_cell.length_b   1.000
_cell.length_c   1.000
_cell.angle_alpha   90.00
_cell.angle_beta   90.00
_cell.angle_gamma   90.00
#
_symmetry.space_group_name_H-M   'P 1'
#
loop_
_entity.id
_entity.type
_entity.pdbx_description
1 polymer ?
#
loop_
_entity_poly.entity_id
_entity_poly.type
_entity_poly.pdbx_seq_one_letter_code
_entity_poly.pdbx_strand_id
1 'polypeptide(L)'
;DSVTLDHDSLQILQGLTDMPRSPAVDWDSDTSIETTFYPAVEAAIKKAISRSHTVHIFRHGIRHSKNWPVPYNPPAMIAHLDQTGPAAVNRVLRHMGPVDGPRLLQGRYRIVHFWTPLNGPVYTCPVAIASSATVKDEDIRIFISHLGGVGGLGMPLGRPVAKPDPAEQYREDFGAPRYAEGQRWFYLSGISQDEAMLI
;
A
#
# COMPACT_ATOMS: atom_id res chain seq x y z
N ASP A 1 10.28 2.38 -22.77
CA ASP A 1 11.05 2.32 -21.52
C ASP A 1 10.23 1.54 -20.50
N SER A 2 10.86 0.60 -19.82
CA SER A 2 10.17 -0.21 -18.79
C SER A 2 10.00 0.62 -17.51
N VAL A 3 8.80 0.61 -16.96
CA VAL A 3 8.50 1.19 -15.65
C VAL A 3 9.14 0.33 -14.56
N THR A 4 9.84 0.95 -13.61
CA THR A 4 10.54 0.24 -12.54
C THR A 4 10.25 0.84 -11.16
N LEU A 5 10.30 -0.01 -10.12
CA LEU A 5 10.10 0.42 -8.74
C LEU A 5 11.13 1.46 -8.28
N ASP A 6 12.36 1.37 -8.79
CA ASP A 6 13.44 2.31 -8.42
C ASP A 6 13.32 3.67 -9.11
N HIS A 7 12.76 3.72 -10.30
CA HIS A 7 12.66 4.95 -11.09
C HIS A 7 11.27 5.59 -11.01
N ASP A 8 10.22 4.77 -11.09
CA ASP A 8 8.84 5.26 -11.21
C ASP A 8 8.01 5.02 -9.95
N SER A 9 8.57 4.35 -8.93
CA SER A 9 7.86 3.83 -7.76
C SER A 9 6.72 2.88 -8.15
N LEU A 10 6.88 2.18 -9.26
CA LEU A 10 5.90 1.21 -9.75
C LEU A 10 6.63 0.04 -10.43
N GLN A 11 6.21 -1.18 -10.11
CA GLN A 11 6.61 -2.39 -10.80
C GLN A 11 5.43 -3.33 -10.94
N ILE A 12 5.25 -3.91 -12.13
CA ILE A 12 4.24 -4.94 -12.37
C ILE A 12 4.87 -6.31 -12.15
N LEU A 13 4.20 -7.12 -11.34
CA LEU A 13 4.49 -8.53 -11.18
C LEU A 13 3.50 -9.35 -12.00
N GLN A 14 3.98 -10.36 -12.70
CA GLN A 14 3.17 -11.27 -13.52
C GLN A 14 3.47 -12.72 -13.16
N GLY A 15 2.56 -13.61 -13.53
CA GLY A 15 2.72 -15.05 -13.32
C GLY A 15 2.58 -15.45 -11.85
N LEU A 16 1.74 -14.75 -11.08
CA LEU A 16 1.44 -15.04 -9.68
C LEU A 16 0.34 -16.12 -9.54
N THR A 17 0.42 -17.16 -10.36
CA THR A 17 -0.60 -18.22 -10.44
C THR A 17 -0.73 -19.04 -9.14
N ASP A 18 0.34 -19.12 -8.37
CA ASP A 18 0.39 -19.89 -7.12
C ASP A 18 -0.05 -19.08 -5.89
N MET A 19 -0.46 -17.81 -6.07
CA MET A 19 -0.96 -17.00 -4.97
C MET A 19 -2.29 -17.58 -4.45
N PRO A 20 -2.42 -17.78 -3.13
CA PRO A 20 -3.68 -18.28 -2.56
C PRO A 20 -4.84 -17.31 -2.85
N ARG A 21 -6.00 -17.88 -3.18
CA ARG A 21 -7.24 -17.15 -3.50
C ARG A 21 -8.43 -17.86 -2.81
N SER A 22 -9.62 -17.28 -2.97
CA SER A 22 -10.83 -18.01 -2.55
C SER A 22 -10.96 -19.35 -3.30
N PRO A 23 -11.35 -20.47 -2.64
CA PRO A 23 -11.81 -20.49 -1.23
C PRO A 23 -10.70 -20.69 -0.18
N ALA A 24 -9.42 -20.76 -0.56
CA ALA A 24 -8.33 -20.97 0.39
C ALA A 24 -8.11 -19.77 1.33
N VAL A 25 -8.46 -18.56 0.89
CA VAL A 25 -8.41 -17.35 1.70
C VAL A 25 -9.82 -16.84 1.96
N ASP A 26 -10.19 -16.71 3.21
CA ASP A 26 -11.36 -15.96 3.65
C ASP A 26 -11.00 -14.48 3.79
N TRP A 27 -11.45 -13.66 2.85
CA TRP A 27 -11.14 -12.23 2.79
C TRP A 27 -11.86 -11.39 3.84
N ASP A 28 -12.83 -11.95 4.55
CA ASP A 28 -13.51 -11.30 5.67
C ASP A 28 -12.83 -11.61 7.03
N SER A 29 -11.79 -12.45 7.03
CA SER A 29 -11.03 -12.87 8.21
C SER A 29 -9.58 -12.39 8.16
N ASP A 30 -9.22 -11.43 9.02
CA ASP A 30 -7.83 -10.95 9.16
C ASP A 30 -6.88 -12.12 9.43
N THR A 31 -7.27 -13.06 10.30
CA THR A 31 -6.47 -14.25 10.61
C THR A 31 -6.22 -15.13 9.37
N SER A 32 -7.25 -15.35 8.53
CA SER A 32 -7.09 -16.10 7.29
C SER A 32 -6.13 -15.42 6.33
N ILE A 33 -6.24 -14.10 6.17
CA ILE A 33 -5.36 -13.28 5.33
C ILE A 33 -3.92 -13.38 5.84
N GLU A 34 -3.71 -13.17 7.14
CA GLU A 34 -2.38 -13.18 7.75
C GLU A 34 -1.71 -14.55 7.68
N THR A 35 -2.45 -15.62 7.93
CA THR A 35 -1.86 -16.95 7.96
C THR A 35 -1.69 -17.59 6.57
N THR A 36 -2.53 -17.22 5.61
CA THR A 36 -2.56 -17.89 4.29
C THR A 36 -2.00 -17.01 3.18
N PHE A 37 -2.35 -15.72 3.17
CA PHE A 37 -1.98 -14.84 2.07
C PHE A 37 -0.65 -14.12 2.30
N TYR A 38 -0.36 -13.66 3.53
CA TYR A 38 0.88 -12.94 3.84
C TYR A 38 2.16 -13.69 3.48
N PRO A 39 2.29 -15.02 3.76
CA PRO A 39 3.50 -15.76 3.37
C PRO A 39 3.76 -15.74 1.86
N ALA A 40 2.69 -15.81 1.05
CA ALA A 40 2.81 -15.75 -0.40
C ALA A 40 3.19 -14.34 -0.90
N VAL A 41 2.64 -13.29 -0.29
CA VAL A 41 3.02 -11.88 -0.57
C VAL A 41 4.48 -11.64 -0.20
N GLU A 42 4.92 -12.11 0.96
CA GLU A 42 6.32 -11.99 1.39
C GLU A 42 7.27 -12.66 0.39
N ALA A 43 6.94 -13.87 -0.05
CA ALA A 43 7.73 -14.60 -1.04
C ALA A 43 7.78 -13.87 -2.38
N ALA A 44 6.65 -13.33 -2.85
CA ALA A 44 6.59 -12.56 -4.09
C ALA A 44 7.42 -11.27 -4.03
N ILE A 45 7.35 -10.53 -2.91
CA ILE A 45 8.15 -9.32 -2.68
C ILE A 45 9.64 -9.66 -2.64
N LYS A 46 10.05 -10.71 -1.92
CA LYS A 46 11.46 -11.15 -1.85
C LYS A 46 12.00 -11.55 -3.22
N LYS A 47 11.17 -12.18 -4.05
CA LYS A 47 11.54 -12.53 -5.43
C LYS A 47 11.67 -11.31 -6.33
N ALA A 48 10.77 -10.34 -6.19
CA ALA A 48 10.75 -9.13 -7.02
C ALA A 48 11.84 -8.12 -6.64
N ILE A 49 12.08 -7.95 -5.34
CA ILE A 49 13.08 -7.04 -4.81
C ILE A 49 14.29 -7.86 -4.36
N SER A 50 15.20 -8.08 -5.31
CA SER A 50 16.46 -8.77 -5.01
C SER A 50 17.20 -8.03 -3.88
N ARG A 51 17.77 -8.76 -2.91
CA ARG A 51 18.44 -8.24 -1.71
C ARG A 51 17.50 -7.74 -0.59
N SER A 52 16.18 -7.97 -0.67
CA SER A 52 15.34 -7.79 0.49
C SER A 52 15.57 -8.96 1.46
N HIS A 53 16.15 -8.67 2.63
CA HIS A 53 16.41 -9.69 3.65
C HIS A 53 15.21 -9.90 4.56
N THR A 54 14.50 -8.83 4.86
CA THR A 54 13.35 -8.83 5.76
C THR A 54 12.17 -8.16 5.06
N VAL A 55 11.02 -8.82 5.08
CA VAL A 55 9.74 -8.24 4.70
C VAL A 55 8.84 -8.32 5.92
N HIS A 56 8.23 -7.19 6.29
CA HIS A 56 7.29 -7.11 7.40
C HIS A 56 5.99 -6.51 6.87
N ILE A 57 4.93 -7.30 6.88
CA ILE A 57 3.60 -6.85 6.46
C ILE A 57 2.89 -6.34 7.72
N PHE A 58 2.64 -5.04 7.79
CA PHE A 58 2.08 -4.41 8.97
C PHE A 58 0.62 -3.99 8.82
N ARG A 59 0.08 -4.07 7.61
CA ARG A 59 -1.32 -3.71 7.33
C ARG A 59 -1.79 -4.32 6.01
N HIS A 60 -3.06 -4.64 5.94
CA HIS A 60 -3.77 -4.89 4.69
C HIS A 60 -5.06 -4.07 4.66
N GLY A 61 -5.62 -3.91 3.49
CA GLY A 61 -6.92 -3.29 3.29
C GLY A 61 -7.56 -3.81 2.01
N ILE A 62 -8.82 -4.19 2.11
CA ILE A 62 -9.61 -4.64 0.97
C ILE A 62 -10.48 -3.49 0.50
N ARG A 63 -10.43 -3.19 -0.79
CA ARG A 63 -11.26 -2.20 -1.45
C ARG A 63 -12.37 -2.89 -2.22
N HIS A 64 -13.57 -2.38 -2.09
CA HIS A 64 -14.75 -2.91 -2.78
C HIS A 64 -15.28 -1.88 -3.79
N SER A 65 -15.58 -2.35 -5.00
CA SER A 65 -16.37 -1.57 -5.95
C SER A 65 -17.81 -1.42 -5.44
N LYS A 66 -18.62 -0.62 -6.11
CA LYS A 66 -20.00 -0.29 -5.71
C LYS A 66 -20.83 -1.52 -5.29
N ASN A 67 -21.73 -1.32 -4.30
CA ASN A 67 -22.75 -2.26 -3.83
C ASN A 67 -22.30 -3.34 -2.83
N TRP A 68 -21.16 -3.17 -2.16
CA TRP A 68 -20.81 -4.07 -1.06
C TRP A 68 -21.53 -3.66 0.24
N PRO A 69 -21.96 -4.64 1.07
CA PRO A 69 -22.54 -4.33 2.39
C PRO A 69 -21.56 -3.57 3.29
N VAL A 70 -22.11 -2.82 4.24
CA VAL A 70 -21.31 -2.09 5.24
C VAL A 70 -20.53 -3.09 6.13
N PRO A 71 -19.25 -2.85 6.46
CA PRO A 71 -18.50 -1.62 6.23
C PRO A 71 -17.92 -1.51 4.81
N TYR A 72 -18.34 -0.46 4.11
CA TYR A 72 -17.92 -0.21 2.74
C TYR A 72 -16.57 0.51 2.71
N ASN A 73 -15.58 -0.07 2.05
CA ASN A 73 -14.26 0.51 1.85
C ASN A 73 -14.03 0.76 0.34
N PRO A 74 -14.46 1.92 -0.19
CA PRO A 74 -14.40 2.20 -1.62
C PRO A 74 -12.97 2.43 -2.11
N PRO A 75 -12.74 2.38 -3.42
CA PRO A 75 -11.50 2.87 -4.01
C PRO A 75 -11.20 4.31 -3.58
N ALA A 76 -9.96 4.62 -3.31
CA ALA A 76 -9.53 5.98 -3.00
C ALA A 76 -9.59 6.84 -4.27
N MET A 77 -10.36 7.93 -4.23
CA MET A 77 -10.57 8.82 -5.38
C MET A 77 -9.64 10.04 -5.37
N ILE A 78 -8.78 10.15 -4.36
CA ILE A 78 -7.83 11.25 -4.21
C ILE A 78 -6.43 10.67 -4.30
N ALA A 79 -5.59 11.26 -5.15
CA ALA A 79 -4.18 10.90 -5.22
C ALA A 79 -3.47 11.28 -3.91
N HIS A 80 -2.75 10.34 -3.33
CA HIS A 80 -2.08 10.52 -2.05
C HIS A 80 -0.85 9.64 -1.92
N LEU A 81 0.02 10.02 -0.98
CA LEU A 81 1.06 9.17 -0.44
C LEU A 81 0.67 8.87 1.01
N ASP A 82 0.63 7.60 1.38
CA ASP A 82 0.25 7.17 2.73
C ASP A 82 1.25 7.60 3.80
N GLN A 83 2.53 7.74 3.44
CA GLN A 83 3.60 8.17 4.33
C GLN A 83 4.55 9.15 3.67
N THR A 84 4.99 10.15 4.44
CA THR A 84 6.17 10.94 4.12
C THR A 84 7.44 10.21 4.53
N GLY A 85 8.61 10.69 4.13
CA GLY A 85 9.89 10.13 4.59
C GLY A 85 10.01 10.03 6.11
N PRO A 86 9.74 11.10 6.89
CA PRO A 86 9.72 11.03 8.35
C PRO A 86 8.69 10.05 8.91
N ALA A 87 7.49 9.98 8.32
CA ALA A 87 6.47 9.01 8.74
C ALA A 87 6.92 7.57 8.47
N ALA A 88 7.63 7.31 7.36
CA ALA A 88 8.20 6.00 7.06
C ALA A 88 9.25 5.56 8.11
N VAL A 89 10.11 6.48 8.57
CA VAL A 89 11.04 6.21 9.70
C VAL A 89 10.27 5.79 10.95
N ASN A 90 9.22 6.53 11.30
CA ASN A 90 8.40 6.21 12.47
C ASN A 90 7.73 4.83 12.33
N ARG A 91 7.30 4.45 11.12
CA ARG A 91 6.75 3.12 10.86
C ARG A 91 7.77 2.01 11.13
N VAL A 92 9.02 2.17 10.67
CA VAL A 92 10.08 1.20 10.95
C VAL A 92 10.32 1.06 12.45
N LEU A 93 10.47 2.18 13.17
CA LEU A 93 10.71 2.16 14.62
C LEU A 93 9.56 1.48 15.37
N ARG A 94 8.32 1.77 14.98
CA ARG A 94 7.13 1.22 15.63
C ARG A 94 6.98 -0.28 15.42
N HIS A 95 7.15 -0.76 14.19
CA HIS A 95 6.86 -2.16 13.86
C HIS A 95 8.07 -3.09 14.13
N MET A 96 9.28 -2.57 14.05
CA MET A 96 10.50 -3.36 14.27
C MET A 96 11.02 -3.28 15.72
N GLY A 97 10.40 -2.45 16.54
CA GLY A 97 10.74 -2.32 17.96
C GLY A 97 12.04 -1.57 18.25
N PRO A 98 12.36 -1.41 19.56
CA PRO A 98 13.41 -0.50 19.99
C PRO A 98 14.84 -0.99 19.69
N VAL A 99 15.04 -2.27 19.42
CA VAL A 99 16.35 -2.85 19.11
C VAL A 99 16.60 -2.91 17.61
N ASP A 100 15.67 -3.54 16.89
CA ASP A 100 15.83 -3.76 15.44
C ASP A 100 15.51 -2.51 14.61
N GLY A 101 14.56 -1.69 15.03
CA GLY A 101 14.18 -0.48 14.31
C GLY A 101 15.37 0.43 14.00
N PRO A 102 16.13 0.91 15.01
CA PRO A 102 17.30 1.76 14.78
C PRO A 102 18.39 1.07 13.95
N ARG A 103 18.58 -0.24 14.11
CA ARG A 103 19.56 -1.02 13.33
C ARG A 103 19.17 -1.08 11.86
N LEU A 104 17.90 -1.36 11.57
CA LEU A 104 17.40 -1.47 10.20
C LEU A 104 17.38 -0.12 9.46
N LEU A 105 17.20 0.98 10.18
CA LEU A 105 17.27 2.33 9.62
C LEU A 105 18.68 2.74 9.17
N GLN A 106 19.72 2.01 9.55
CA GLN A 106 21.08 2.24 9.04
C GLN A 106 21.26 1.66 7.62
N GLY A 107 20.37 0.79 7.19
CA GLY A 107 20.34 0.21 5.86
C GLY A 107 19.28 0.83 4.96
N ARG A 108 19.12 0.25 3.77
CA ARG A 108 18.03 0.62 2.86
C ARG A 108 16.73 -0.04 3.31
N TYR A 109 15.71 0.75 3.49
CA TYR A 109 14.35 0.27 3.73
C TYR A 109 13.38 0.90 2.73
N ARG A 110 12.24 0.25 2.53
CA ARG A 110 11.14 0.72 1.70
C ARG A 110 9.83 0.37 2.35
N ILE A 111 8.82 1.22 2.18
CA ILE A 111 7.42 0.85 2.34
C ILE A 111 6.88 0.62 0.94
N VAL A 112 6.30 -0.54 0.71
CA VAL A 112 5.70 -0.90 -0.57
C VAL A 112 4.28 -1.39 -0.36
N HIS A 113 3.40 -1.04 -1.28
CA HIS A 113 2.07 -1.62 -1.38
C HIS A 113 2.10 -2.77 -2.37
N PHE A 114 1.66 -3.93 -1.94
CA PHE A 114 1.39 -5.05 -2.83
C PHE A 114 -0.10 -5.01 -3.17
N TRP A 115 -0.43 -4.52 -4.35
CA TRP A 115 -1.80 -4.38 -4.81
C TRP A 115 -2.13 -5.46 -5.83
N THR A 116 -3.20 -6.22 -5.63
CA THR A 116 -3.64 -7.30 -6.52
C THR A 116 -5.17 -7.41 -6.52
N PRO A 117 -5.81 -7.75 -7.65
CA PRO A 117 -7.22 -8.08 -7.67
C PRO A 117 -7.53 -9.34 -6.88
N LEU A 118 -8.68 -9.39 -6.21
CA LEU A 118 -9.13 -10.56 -5.47
C LEU A 118 -10.14 -11.40 -6.25
N ASN A 119 -11.00 -10.77 -7.07
CA ASN A 119 -12.16 -11.40 -7.69
C ASN A 119 -12.18 -11.30 -9.23
N GLY A 120 -11.04 -11.47 -9.88
CA GLY A 120 -10.93 -11.40 -11.34
C GLY A 120 -10.44 -10.04 -11.85
N PRO A 121 -10.45 -9.83 -13.17
CA PRO A 121 -9.87 -8.64 -13.75
C PRO A 121 -10.57 -7.35 -13.32
N VAL A 122 -9.78 -6.29 -13.12
CA VAL A 122 -10.30 -4.97 -12.75
C VAL A 122 -10.60 -4.15 -14.00
N TYR A 123 -11.88 -3.95 -14.27
CA TYR A 123 -12.37 -3.13 -15.40
C TYR A 123 -12.89 -1.76 -14.97
N THR A 124 -13.14 -1.57 -13.67
CA THR A 124 -13.67 -0.30 -13.15
C THR A 124 -12.79 0.20 -12.02
N CYS A 125 -12.58 1.53 -11.98
CA CYS A 125 -11.74 2.18 -10.97
C CYS A 125 -10.33 1.54 -10.82
N PRO A 126 -9.57 1.35 -11.91
CA PRO A 126 -8.20 0.87 -11.80
C PRO A 126 -7.37 1.83 -10.94
N VAL A 127 -6.40 1.29 -10.22
CA VAL A 127 -5.44 2.13 -9.51
C VAL A 127 -4.57 2.86 -10.53
N ALA A 128 -4.46 4.18 -10.38
CA ALA A 128 -3.56 5.01 -11.17
C ALA A 128 -2.41 5.50 -10.29
N ILE A 129 -1.20 5.38 -10.79
CA ILE A 129 0.05 5.71 -10.09
C ILE A 129 0.79 6.80 -10.85
N ALA A 130 1.14 7.88 -10.16
CA ALA A 130 2.06 8.88 -10.71
C ALA A 130 3.49 8.35 -10.66
N SER A 131 4.22 8.48 -11.77
CA SER A 131 5.66 8.19 -11.78
C SER A 131 6.40 9.12 -10.84
N SER A 132 7.10 8.59 -9.85
CA SER A 132 7.93 9.39 -8.93
C SER A 132 9.04 10.16 -9.66
N ALA A 133 9.47 9.70 -10.81
CA ALA A 133 10.44 10.41 -11.65
C ALA A 133 9.91 11.75 -12.22
N THR A 134 8.59 11.96 -12.19
CA THR A 134 7.93 13.15 -12.77
C THR A 134 7.14 13.98 -11.76
N VAL A 135 7.01 13.50 -10.52
CA VAL A 135 6.42 14.27 -9.41
C VAL A 135 7.55 14.90 -8.62
N LYS A 136 7.52 16.23 -8.49
CA LYS A 136 8.52 16.96 -7.73
C LYS A 136 8.08 17.11 -6.28
N ASP A 137 9.05 17.20 -5.36
CA ASP A 137 8.76 17.39 -3.92
C ASP A 137 7.96 18.67 -3.66
N GLU A 138 8.20 19.73 -4.42
CA GLU A 138 7.44 21.00 -4.34
C GLU A 138 5.96 20.87 -4.72
N ASP A 139 5.61 19.81 -5.47
CA ASP A 139 4.24 19.53 -5.86
C ASP A 139 3.48 18.73 -4.81
N ILE A 140 4.16 18.20 -3.80
CA ILE A 140 3.53 17.41 -2.75
C ILE A 140 3.13 18.33 -1.59
N ARG A 141 1.85 18.33 -1.24
CA ARG A 141 1.33 18.96 -0.03
C ARG A 141 1.31 17.97 1.10
N ILE A 142 1.96 18.33 2.19
CA ILE A 142 2.00 17.49 3.39
C ILE A 142 0.81 17.83 4.29
N PHE A 143 0.12 16.82 4.73
CA PHE A 143 -0.98 16.88 5.68
C PHE A 143 -0.61 16.09 6.93
N ILE A 144 -1.02 16.61 8.07
CA ILE A 144 -0.81 15.95 9.35
C ILE A 144 -2.16 15.36 9.79
N SER A 145 -2.20 14.06 9.97
CA SER A 145 -3.36 13.41 10.56
C SER A 145 -3.16 13.23 12.06
N HIS A 146 -4.06 13.81 12.84
CA HIS A 146 -4.10 13.62 14.29
C HIS A 146 -4.97 12.42 14.71
N LEU A 147 -5.59 11.72 13.75
CA LEU A 147 -6.58 10.67 13.98
C LEU A 147 -6.15 9.28 13.46
N GLY A 148 -4.87 9.07 13.23
CA GLY A 148 -4.38 7.77 12.77
C GLY A 148 -5.00 7.32 11.44
N GLY A 149 -4.44 7.79 10.33
CA GLY A 149 -4.79 7.32 8.98
C GLY A 149 -5.55 8.31 8.11
N VAL A 150 -5.61 7.99 6.83
CA VAL A 150 -6.21 8.79 5.73
C VAL A 150 -7.72 9.06 5.92
N GLY A 151 -8.33 8.54 6.98
CA GLY A 151 -9.74 8.79 7.34
C GLY A 151 -10.09 10.26 7.59
N GLY A 152 -9.10 11.14 7.81
CA GLY A 152 -9.29 12.57 7.96
C GLY A 152 -9.69 13.33 6.69
N LEU A 153 -9.63 12.69 5.50
CA LEU A 153 -10.02 13.30 4.23
C LEU A 153 -11.49 13.06 3.84
N GLY A 154 -12.37 12.75 4.81
CA GLY A 154 -13.78 12.52 4.52
C GLY A 154 -14.06 11.20 3.80
N MET A 155 -13.11 10.29 3.76
CA MET A 155 -13.37 8.93 3.31
C MET A 155 -14.19 8.21 4.38
N PRO A 156 -15.28 7.50 4.00
CA PRO A 156 -15.99 6.66 4.94
C PRO A 156 -15.00 5.66 5.53
N LEU A 157 -14.83 5.71 6.84
CA LEU A 157 -14.04 4.73 7.57
C LEU A 157 -14.69 3.36 7.39
N GLY A 158 -14.13 2.54 6.54
CA GLY A 158 -14.41 1.13 6.56
C GLY A 158 -13.90 0.59 7.89
N ARG A 159 -14.71 -0.19 8.59
CA ARG A 159 -14.49 -0.81 9.90
C ARG A 159 -14.00 0.17 10.98
N PRO A 160 -14.63 0.23 12.15
CA PRO A 160 -14.06 0.95 13.28
C PRO A 160 -12.65 0.37 13.49
N VAL A 161 -11.65 1.15 13.20
CA VAL A 161 -10.29 0.85 13.66
C VAL A 161 -10.44 0.66 15.16
N ALA A 162 -10.03 -0.50 15.67
CA ALA A 162 -9.95 -0.73 17.10
C ALA A 162 -9.37 0.53 17.73
N LYS A 163 -9.94 0.96 18.88
CA LYS A 163 -9.53 2.20 19.56
C LYS A 163 -8.02 2.34 19.40
N PRO A 164 -7.52 3.46 18.85
CA PRO A 164 -6.08 3.64 18.69
C PRO A 164 -5.44 3.38 20.05
N ASP A 165 -4.44 2.51 20.07
CA ASP A 165 -3.59 2.35 21.23
C ASP A 165 -3.18 3.77 21.69
N PRO A 166 -3.24 4.13 22.97
CA PRO A 166 -2.72 5.41 23.47
C PRO A 166 -1.27 5.68 23.03
N ALA A 167 -0.48 4.63 22.73
CA ALA A 167 0.80 4.73 22.04
C ALA A 167 0.68 5.12 20.56
N GLU A 168 -0.52 5.07 19.97
CA GLU A 168 -0.83 5.44 18.59
C GLU A 168 -1.09 6.94 18.36
N GLN A 169 -0.85 7.80 19.33
CA GLN A 169 -0.78 9.26 19.12
C GLN A 169 0.42 9.66 18.25
N TYR A 170 0.81 8.80 17.31
CA TYR A 170 1.81 9.17 16.34
C TYR A 170 1.17 10.09 15.29
N ARG A 171 1.75 11.25 15.16
CA ARG A 171 1.57 12.14 14.02
C ARG A 171 1.88 11.36 12.75
N GLU A 172 0.88 11.02 11.98
CA GLU A 172 1.04 10.44 10.67
C GLU A 172 0.96 11.56 9.62
N ASP A 173 2.09 11.79 8.98
CA ASP A 173 2.14 12.73 7.87
C ASP A 173 1.88 11.94 6.58
N PHE A 174 0.96 12.40 5.77
CA PHE A 174 0.69 11.89 4.42
C PHE A 174 0.83 13.03 3.41
N GLY A 175 1.03 12.69 2.14
CA GLY A 175 1.19 13.65 1.07
C GLY A 175 0.05 13.57 0.06
N ALA A 176 -0.28 14.69 -0.58
CA ALA A 176 -1.12 14.71 -1.76
C ALA A 176 -0.43 15.54 -2.85
N PRO A 177 -0.24 14.98 -4.05
CA PRO A 177 0.31 15.72 -5.16
C PRO A 177 -0.72 16.73 -5.67
N ARG A 178 -0.28 17.95 -5.94
CA ARG A 178 -1.03 18.91 -6.75
C ARG A 178 -0.78 18.63 -8.23
N TYR A 179 -1.68 19.05 -9.07
CA TYR A 179 -1.43 19.04 -10.51
C TYR A 179 -0.19 19.86 -10.87
N ALA A 180 0.67 19.27 -11.68
CA ALA A 180 1.76 19.97 -12.35
C ALA A 180 1.92 19.41 -13.76
N GLU A 181 2.29 20.29 -14.69
CA GLU A 181 2.55 19.88 -16.07
C GLU A 181 3.75 18.93 -16.13
N GLY A 182 3.66 17.90 -16.96
CA GLY A 182 4.71 16.89 -17.14
C GLY A 182 4.62 15.70 -16.20
N GLN A 183 3.71 15.66 -15.24
CA GLN A 183 3.45 14.47 -14.44
C GLN A 183 2.93 13.34 -15.33
N ARG A 184 3.55 12.16 -15.24
CA ARG A 184 3.12 10.96 -15.97
C ARG A 184 2.39 10.02 -15.03
N TRP A 185 1.25 9.54 -15.47
CA TRP A 185 0.41 8.62 -14.73
C TRP A 185 0.27 7.30 -15.47
N PHE A 186 0.34 6.21 -14.73
CA PHE A 186 0.22 4.86 -15.22
C PHE A 186 -0.96 4.15 -14.55
N TYR A 187 -1.61 3.31 -15.29
CA TYR A 187 -2.56 2.32 -14.78
C TYR A 187 -2.46 1.05 -15.63
N LEU A 188 -2.82 -0.08 -15.04
CA LEU A 188 -2.91 -1.35 -15.76
C LEU A 188 -4.38 -1.69 -16.01
N SER A 189 -4.78 -1.67 -17.31
CA SER A 189 -6.13 -2.01 -17.70
C SER A 189 -6.35 -3.51 -17.62
N GLY A 190 -7.44 -3.92 -16.97
CA GLY A 190 -7.80 -5.34 -16.89
C GLY A 190 -6.81 -6.19 -16.10
N ILE A 191 -6.06 -5.58 -15.15
CA ILE A 191 -5.16 -6.33 -14.28
C ILE A 191 -5.88 -7.53 -13.68
N SER A 192 -5.27 -8.71 -13.81
CA SER A 192 -5.84 -9.99 -13.43
C SER A 192 -5.30 -10.52 -12.10
N GLN A 193 -5.87 -11.61 -11.60
CA GLN A 193 -5.48 -12.17 -10.30
C GLN A 193 -4.07 -12.76 -10.26
N ASP A 194 -3.48 -13.09 -11.40
CA ASP A 194 -2.10 -13.57 -11.53
C ASP A 194 -1.09 -12.42 -11.70
N GLU A 195 -1.54 -11.19 -11.51
CA GLU A 195 -0.74 -9.97 -11.57
C GLU A 195 -0.85 -9.18 -10.27
N ALA A 196 0.19 -8.39 -9.99
CA ALA A 196 0.19 -7.43 -8.90
C ALA A 196 1.00 -6.18 -9.28
N MET A 197 0.71 -5.08 -8.61
CA MET A 197 1.53 -3.87 -8.62
C MET A 197 2.28 -3.76 -7.30
N LEU A 198 3.58 -3.53 -7.36
CA LEU A 198 4.36 -2.97 -6.26
C LEU A 198 4.45 -1.46 -6.46
N ILE A 199 4.06 -0.72 -5.45
CA ILE A 199 3.94 0.75 -5.46
C ILE A 199 4.69 1.31 -4.27
#